data_90f2079369528ffc32f4d225b22e1616
#
_entry.id   90f2079369528ffc32f4d225b22e1616
#
_cell.length_a   1.000
_cell.length_b   1.000
_cell.length_c   1.000
_cell.angle_alpha   90.00
_cell.angle_beta   90.00
_cell.angle_gamma   90.00
#
_symmetry.space_group_name_H-M   'P 1'
#
loop_
_entity.id
_entity.type
_entity.pdbx_description
1 polymer ?
#
loop_
_entity_poly.entity_id
_entity_poly.type
_entity_poly.pdbx_seq_one_letter_code
_entity_poly.pdbx_strand_id
1 'polypeptide(L)'
;LAIMALPTIVSIAEDALRAVPRTLVEGSLALGADRFTTLVRVVMPSARSGLLAAAMLGAGRAIGETMTVIMVTGNAVAMPGSVFDPVRTLTATIAIELGEVPADSTHYYALFGVGLMLFSISLLVNLCASWVLRTEARA
;
A
#
# COMPACT_ATOMS: atom_id res chain seq x y z
N LEU A 1 6.82 -9.06 2.81
CA LEU A 1 6.12 -7.81 2.48
C LEU A 1 4.74 -7.74 3.14
N ALA A 2 3.87 -8.75 2.96
CA ALA A 2 2.52 -8.75 3.53
C ALA A 2 2.51 -8.55 5.06
N ILE A 3 3.36 -9.29 5.79
CA ILE A 3 3.47 -9.19 7.26
C ILE A 3 3.89 -7.78 7.72
N MET A 4 4.71 -7.08 6.94
CA MET A 4 5.16 -5.72 7.29
C MET A 4 4.14 -4.62 6.93
N ALA A 5 3.36 -4.83 5.87
CA ALA A 5 2.29 -3.89 5.50
C ALA A 5 1.05 -4.02 6.42
N LEU A 6 0.82 -5.21 6.99
CA LEU A 6 -0.36 -5.54 7.78
C LEU A 6 -0.55 -4.63 9.01
N PRO A 7 0.46 -4.34 9.85
CA PRO A 7 0.29 -3.42 10.98
C PRO A 7 -0.15 -2.02 10.55
N THR A 8 0.39 -1.51 9.45
CA THR A 8 0.01 -0.19 8.92
C THR A 8 -1.44 -0.18 8.44
N ILE A 9 -1.86 -1.22 7.69
CA ILE A 9 -3.24 -1.35 7.23
C ILE A 9 -4.20 -1.47 8.40
N VAL A 10 -3.88 -2.32 9.38
CA VAL A 10 -4.75 -2.54 10.55
C VAL A 10 -4.90 -1.27 11.37
N SER A 11 -3.81 -0.55 11.67
CA SER A 11 -3.86 0.69 12.46
C SER A 11 -4.73 1.75 11.79
N ILE A 12 -4.54 2.00 10.49
CA ILE A 12 -5.32 3.01 9.77
C ILE A 12 -6.77 2.56 9.59
N ALA A 13 -7.02 1.27 9.37
CA ALA A 13 -8.37 0.73 9.29
C ALA A 13 -9.11 0.85 10.63
N GLU A 14 -8.43 0.60 11.75
CA GLU A 14 -8.99 0.79 13.09
C GLU A 14 -9.36 2.26 13.33
N ASP A 15 -8.48 3.20 12.98
CA ASP A 15 -8.76 4.62 13.10
C ASP A 15 -9.95 5.04 12.24
N ALA A 16 -10.07 4.51 11.02
CA ALA A 16 -11.20 4.76 10.14
C ALA A 16 -12.53 4.23 10.72
N LEU A 17 -12.52 3.05 11.32
CA LEU A 17 -13.70 2.47 11.98
C LEU A 17 -14.09 3.26 13.24
N ARG A 18 -13.11 3.73 14.02
CA ARG A 18 -13.35 4.55 15.21
C ARG A 18 -13.83 5.96 14.89
N ALA A 19 -13.51 6.49 13.71
CA ALA A 19 -13.96 7.80 13.26
C ALA A 19 -15.45 7.86 12.92
N VAL A 20 -16.15 6.71 12.80
CA VAL A 20 -17.59 6.68 12.54
C VAL A 20 -18.35 7.29 13.72
N PRO A 21 -19.27 8.26 13.46
CA PRO A 21 -20.02 8.93 14.52
C PRO A 21 -20.82 7.94 15.39
N ARG A 22 -20.68 8.07 16.70
CA ARG A 22 -21.39 7.22 17.68
C ARG A 22 -22.89 7.28 17.54
N THR A 23 -23.43 8.40 17.09
CA THR A 23 -24.88 8.59 16.85
C THR A 23 -25.43 7.58 15.85
N LEU A 24 -24.67 7.20 14.83
CA LEU A 24 -25.08 6.15 13.86
C LEU A 24 -25.12 4.76 14.51
N VAL A 25 -24.15 4.47 15.36
CA VAL A 25 -24.05 3.19 16.07
C VAL A 25 -25.20 3.08 17.10
N GLU A 26 -25.40 4.12 17.90
CA GLU A 26 -26.46 4.20 18.90
C GLU A 26 -27.86 4.15 18.28
N GLY A 27 -28.05 4.86 17.15
CA GLY A 27 -29.31 4.81 16.39
C GLY A 27 -29.64 3.41 15.87
N SER A 28 -28.63 2.69 15.35
CA SER A 28 -28.82 1.30 14.90
C SER A 28 -29.20 0.36 16.05
N LEU A 29 -28.51 0.49 17.19
CA LEU A 29 -28.82 -0.32 18.38
C LEU A 29 -30.20 0.01 18.95
N ALA A 30 -30.62 1.28 18.94
CA ALA A 30 -31.95 1.70 19.38
C ALA A 30 -33.08 1.13 18.54
N LEU A 31 -32.83 0.86 17.24
CA LEU A 31 -33.74 0.17 16.34
C LEU A 31 -33.77 -1.36 16.53
N GLY A 32 -33.03 -1.88 17.53
CA GLY A 32 -33.01 -3.30 17.87
C GLY A 32 -32.01 -4.14 17.09
N ALA A 33 -31.10 -3.50 16.33
CA ALA A 33 -30.03 -4.23 15.65
C ALA A 33 -29.02 -4.76 16.71
N ASP A 34 -28.50 -5.97 16.49
CA ASP A 34 -27.40 -6.50 17.29
C ASP A 34 -26.06 -5.85 16.90
N ARG A 35 -25.03 -6.04 17.73
CA ARG A 35 -23.70 -5.43 17.51
C ARG A 35 -23.05 -5.85 16.21
N PHE A 36 -23.23 -7.10 15.80
CA PHE A 36 -22.66 -7.62 14.56
C PHE A 36 -23.33 -7.00 13.33
N THR A 37 -24.67 -6.94 13.33
CA THR A 37 -25.45 -6.27 12.28
C THR A 37 -25.11 -4.78 12.17
N THR A 38 -24.99 -4.09 13.32
CA THR A 38 -24.56 -2.69 13.35
C THR A 38 -23.15 -2.52 12.75
N LEU A 39 -22.20 -3.39 13.11
CA LEU A 39 -20.84 -3.34 12.55
C LEU A 39 -20.86 -3.51 11.03
N VAL A 40 -21.53 -4.55 10.51
CA VAL A 40 -21.47 -4.91 9.08
C VAL A 40 -22.33 -3.98 8.21
N ARG A 41 -23.50 -3.54 8.71
CA ARG A 41 -24.46 -2.76 7.91
C ARG A 41 -24.39 -1.25 8.10
N VAL A 42 -23.75 -0.79 9.18
CA VAL A 42 -23.66 0.64 9.48
C VAL A 42 -22.21 1.11 9.53
N VAL A 43 -21.38 0.51 10.41
CA VAL A 43 -20.02 0.99 10.65
C VAL A 43 -19.11 0.74 9.44
N MET A 44 -19.05 -0.48 8.94
CA MET A 44 -18.17 -0.81 7.79
C MET A 44 -18.52 -0.01 6.52
N PRO A 45 -19.78 0.10 6.10
CA PRO A 45 -20.13 0.94 4.95
C PRO A 45 -19.83 2.42 5.18
N SER A 46 -20.04 2.93 6.40
CA SER A 46 -19.71 4.32 6.73
C SER A 46 -18.21 4.60 6.75
N ALA A 47 -17.37 3.61 7.08
CA ALA A 47 -15.92 3.72 7.12
C ALA A 47 -15.23 3.31 5.81
N ARG A 48 -15.97 2.95 4.75
CA ARG A 48 -15.41 2.37 3.50
C ARG A 48 -14.30 3.21 2.88
N SER A 49 -14.45 4.52 2.84
CA SER A 49 -13.41 5.42 2.30
C SER A 49 -12.11 5.36 3.11
N GLY A 50 -12.21 5.30 4.44
CA GLY A 50 -11.06 5.14 5.31
C GLY A 50 -10.41 3.75 5.21
N LEU A 51 -11.21 2.70 5.05
CA LEU A 51 -10.72 1.34 4.82
C LEU A 51 -9.97 1.21 3.49
N LEU A 52 -10.48 1.85 2.43
CA LEU A 52 -9.78 1.92 1.14
C LEU A 52 -8.49 2.72 1.26
N ALA A 53 -8.49 3.84 1.98
CA ALA A 53 -7.26 4.61 2.24
C ALA A 53 -6.22 3.77 2.99
N ALA A 54 -6.62 2.98 3.98
CA ALA A 54 -5.74 2.06 4.70
C ALA A 54 -5.09 1.02 3.77
N ALA A 55 -5.88 0.40 2.89
CA ALA A 55 -5.39 -0.57 1.91
C ALA A 55 -4.39 0.07 0.93
N MET A 56 -4.68 1.28 0.43
CA MET A 56 -3.81 2.02 -0.50
C MET A 56 -2.50 2.45 0.15
N LEU A 57 -2.53 2.92 1.40
CA LEU A 57 -1.31 3.26 2.15
C LEU A 57 -0.45 2.03 2.42
N GLY A 58 -1.07 0.90 2.75
CA GLY A 58 -0.37 -0.37 2.89
C GLY A 58 0.26 -0.85 1.59
N ALA A 59 -0.44 -0.73 0.47
CA ALA A 59 0.09 -1.06 -0.86
C ALA A 59 1.27 -0.14 -1.23
N GLY A 60 1.15 1.18 -1.00
CA GLY A 60 2.23 2.14 -1.23
C GLY A 60 3.48 1.80 -0.42
N ARG A 61 3.31 1.41 0.85
CA ARG A 61 4.41 0.94 1.69
C ARG A 61 5.04 -0.34 1.16
N ALA A 62 4.25 -1.30 0.71
CA ALA A 62 4.75 -2.56 0.14
C ALA A 62 5.55 -2.34 -1.15
N ILE A 63 5.14 -1.39 -2.00
CA ILE A 63 5.87 -1.02 -3.23
C ILE A 63 7.22 -0.36 -2.90
N GLY A 64 7.28 0.45 -1.84
CA GLY A 64 8.49 1.15 -1.40
C GLY A 64 9.44 0.31 -0.55
N GLU A 65 9.09 -0.92 -0.17
CA GLU A 65 9.90 -1.74 0.73
C GLU A 65 11.18 -2.22 0.04
N THR A 66 12.32 -1.81 0.55
CA THR A 66 13.63 -2.07 -0.06
C THR A 66 14.46 -3.03 0.80
N MET A 67 14.64 -2.71 2.10
CA MET A 67 15.59 -3.41 2.95
C MET A 67 15.22 -4.87 3.20
N THR A 68 13.95 -5.14 3.51
CA THR A 68 13.47 -6.51 3.73
C THR A 68 13.59 -7.35 2.46
N VAL A 69 13.32 -6.73 1.31
CA VAL A 69 13.43 -7.41 0.02
C VAL A 69 14.89 -7.78 -0.25
N ILE A 70 15.83 -6.85 -0.10
CA ILE A 70 17.28 -7.12 -0.26
C ILE A 70 17.73 -8.30 0.61
N MET A 71 17.26 -8.35 1.85
CA MET A 71 17.70 -9.40 2.78
C MET A 71 17.08 -10.78 2.54
N VAL A 72 15.90 -10.85 1.92
CA VAL A 72 15.12 -12.11 1.86
C VAL A 72 15.04 -12.70 0.45
N THR A 73 15.08 -11.89 -0.62
CA THR A 73 14.78 -12.37 -1.98
C THR A 73 15.98 -12.87 -2.77
N GLY A 74 17.20 -12.82 -2.21
CA GLY A 74 18.42 -13.34 -2.84
C GLY A 74 19.00 -12.50 -3.97
N ASN A 75 18.37 -11.38 -4.35
CA ASN A 75 18.89 -10.34 -5.27
C ASN A 75 19.42 -10.82 -6.64
N ALA A 76 18.93 -11.92 -7.19
CA ALA A 76 19.37 -12.38 -8.50
C ALA A 76 18.88 -11.43 -9.60
N VAL A 77 19.80 -11.07 -10.50
CA VAL A 77 19.50 -10.30 -11.72
C VAL A 77 19.14 -11.28 -12.83
N ALA A 78 17.99 -11.96 -12.68
CA ALA A 78 17.48 -12.93 -13.64
C ALA A 78 15.96 -12.88 -13.68
N MET A 79 15.37 -13.28 -14.80
CA MET A 79 13.93 -13.48 -14.89
C MET A 79 13.55 -14.75 -14.14
N PRO A 80 12.65 -14.67 -13.14
CA PRO A 80 12.24 -15.84 -12.38
C PRO A 80 11.42 -16.80 -13.25
N GLY A 81 11.74 -18.07 -13.18
CA GLY A 81 10.95 -19.14 -13.80
C GLY A 81 9.96 -19.79 -12.82
N SER A 82 10.15 -19.54 -11.51
CA SER A 82 9.30 -20.04 -10.41
C SER A 82 9.06 -18.98 -9.37
N VAL A 83 7.99 -19.13 -8.58
CA VAL A 83 7.65 -18.26 -7.45
C VAL A 83 8.71 -18.31 -6.33
N PHE A 84 9.52 -19.36 -6.29
CA PHE A 84 10.59 -19.56 -5.31
C PHE A 84 11.97 -19.12 -5.80
N ASP A 85 12.07 -18.64 -7.03
CA ASP A 85 13.35 -18.18 -7.56
C ASP A 85 13.75 -16.85 -6.90
N PRO A 86 15.04 -16.62 -6.69
CA PRO A 86 15.53 -15.34 -6.19
C PRO A 86 15.24 -14.23 -7.21
N VAL A 87 14.75 -13.11 -6.72
CA VAL A 87 14.37 -11.95 -7.54
C VAL A 87 14.98 -10.66 -7.01
N ARG A 88 15.10 -9.67 -7.87
CA ARG A 88 15.53 -8.31 -7.52
C ARG A 88 14.42 -7.32 -7.87
N THR A 89 14.06 -6.44 -6.93
CA THR A 89 13.09 -5.38 -7.17
C THR A 89 13.75 -4.11 -7.70
N LEU A 90 12.97 -3.22 -8.31
CA LEU A 90 13.44 -1.93 -8.80
C LEU A 90 14.07 -1.09 -7.68
N THR A 91 13.46 -1.07 -6.50
CA THR A 91 13.97 -0.37 -5.31
C THR A 91 15.28 -0.95 -4.83
N ALA A 92 15.43 -2.28 -4.82
CA ALA A 92 16.65 -2.96 -4.44
C ALA A 92 17.79 -2.69 -5.44
N THR A 93 17.49 -2.66 -6.74
CA THR A 93 18.48 -2.33 -7.78
C THR A 93 19.06 -0.94 -7.57
N ILE A 94 18.21 0.06 -7.36
CA ILE A 94 18.68 1.43 -7.09
C ILE A 94 19.51 1.49 -5.81
N ALA A 95 19.04 0.86 -4.72
CA ALA A 95 19.73 0.90 -3.43
C ALA A 95 21.12 0.24 -3.42
N ILE A 96 21.27 -0.85 -4.20
CA ILE A 96 22.54 -1.59 -4.27
C ILE A 96 23.52 -0.89 -5.23
N GLU A 97 23.06 -0.52 -6.42
CA GLU A 97 23.96 -0.14 -7.51
C GLU A 97 24.27 1.37 -7.55
N LEU A 98 23.39 2.24 -7.06
CA LEU A 98 23.57 3.69 -7.15
C LEU A 98 24.84 4.19 -6.45
N GLY A 99 25.28 3.53 -5.37
CA GLY A 99 26.50 3.87 -4.64
C GLY A 99 27.79 3.31 -5.24
N GLU A 100 27.71 2.34 -6.15
CA GLU A 100 28.88 1.64 -6.71
C GLU A 100 29.22 2.09 -8.14
N VAL A 101 28.24 2.70 -8.83
CA VAL A 101 28.39 3.08 -10.24
C VAL A 101 29.03 4.47 -10.35
N PRO A 102 30.06 4.64 -11.20
CA PRO A 102 30.67 5.95 -11.45
C PRO A 102 29.65 6.96 -11.96
N ALA A 103 29.73 8.19 -11.45
CA ALA A 103 28.91 9.30 -11.94
C ALA A 103 29.14 9.48 -13.45
N ASP A 104 28.13 9.92 -14.16
CA ASP A 104 28.13 10.15 -15.62
C ASP A 104 28.33 8.91 -16.51
N SER A 105 28.25 7.70 -15.95
CA SER A 105 28.22 6.48 -16.74
C SER A 105 26.82 6.23 -17.34
N THR A 106 26.75 5.51 -18.46
CA THR A 106 25.45 5.09 -19.04
C THR A 106 24.62 4.29 -18.04
N HIS A 107 25.28 3.51 -17.20
CA HIS A 107 24.62 2.72 -16.15
C HIS A 107 24.02 3.62 -15.06
N TYR A 108 24.72 4.70 -14.67
CA TYR A 108 24.21 5.70 -13.74
C TYR A 108 22.90 6.33 -14.25
N TYR A 109 22.86 6.75 -15.51
CA TYR A 109 21.65 7.29 -16.11
C TYR A 109 20.52 6.24 -16.23
N ALA A 110 20.86 4.98 -16.47
CA ALA A 110 19.87 3.91 -16.50
C ALA A 110 19.20 3.72 -15.13
N LEU A 111 19.94 3.85 -14.01
CA LEU A 111 19.36 3.79 -12.65
C LEU A 111 18.40 4.95 -12.38
N PHE A 112 18.67 6.15 -12.89
CA PHE A 112 17.69 7.24 -12.85
C PHE A 112 16.44 6.94 -13.65
N GLY A 113 16.58 6.26 -14.81
CA GLY A 113 15.44 5.76 -15.58
C GLY A 113 14.57 4.78 -14.79
N VAL A 114 15.21 3.86 -14.05
CA VAL A 114 14.51 2.94 -13.13
C VAL A 114 13.79 3.70 -12.02
N GLY A 115 14.44 4.72 -11.44
CA GLY A 115 13.83 5.59 -10.44
C GLY A 115 12.61 6.35 -10.95
N LEU A 116 12.71 6.91 -12.17
CA LEU A 116 11.58 7.59 -12.82
C LEU A 116 10.41 6.63 -13.10
N MET A 117 10.71 5.41 -13.51
CA MET A 117 9.70 4.37 -13.72
C MET A 117 8.99 4.02 -12.40
N LEU A 118 9.75 3.81 -11.32
CA LEU A 118 9.20 3.54 -9.99
C LEU A 118 8.34 4.70 -9.49
N PHE A 119 8.81 5.94 -9.66
CA PHE A 119 8.05 7.15 -9.33
C PHE A 119 6.73 7.21 -10.12
N SER A 120 6.76 6.94 -11.42
CA SER A 120 5.58 6.95 -12.27
C SER A 120 4.55 5.90 -11.83
N ILE A 121 5.00 4.69 -11.51
CA ILE A 121 4.12 3.62 -11.00
C ILE A 121 3.48 4.06 -9.67
N SER A 122 4.28 4.56 -8.73
CA SER A 122 3.79 5.02 -7.43
C SER A 122 2.81 6.19 -7.56
N LEU A 123 3.10 7.13 -8.46
CA LEU A 123 2.21 8.25 -8.76
C LEU A 123 0.88 7.78 -9.33
N LEU A 124 0.89 6.86 -10.30
CA LEU A 124 -0.32 6.29 -10.89
C LEU A 124 -1.18 5.57 -9.84
N VAL A 125 -0.55 4.73 -9.00
CA VAL A 125 -1.27 4.05 -7.91
C VAL A 125 -1.92 5.05 -6.97
N ASN A 126 -1.20 6.10 -6.55
CA ASN A 126 -1.73 7.13 -5.66
C ASN A 126 -2.84 7.97 -6.31
N LEU A 127 -2.71 8.30 -7.60
CA LEU A 127 -3.76 9.01 -8.33
C LEU A 127 -5.03 8.17 -8.47
N CYS A 128 -4.91 6.88 -8.82
CA CYS A 128 -6.02 5.96 -8.89
C CYS A 128 -6.71 5.82 -7.53
N ALA A 129 -5.93 5.67 -6.46
CA ALA A 129 -6.43 5.63 -5.09
C ALA A 129 -7.23 6.89 -4.73
N SER A 130 -6.65 8.05 -4.99
CA SER A 130 -7.28 9.34 -4.71
C SER A 130 -8.57 9.55 -5.52
N TRP A 131 -8.59 9.07 -6.75
CA TRP A 131 -9.79 9.17 -7.60
C TRP A 131 -10.93 8.30 -7.07
N VAL A 132 -10.64 7.05 -6.71
CA VAL A 132 -11.61 6.12 -6.10
C VAL A 132 -12.20 6.72 -4.81
N LEU A 133 -11.34 7.24 -3.92
CA LEU A 133 -11.76 7.85 -2.67
C LEU A 133 -12.67 9.07 -2.89
N ARG A 134 -12.36 9.93 -3.87
CA ARG A 134 -13.19 11.11 -4.19
C ARG A 134 -14.55 10.74 -4.78
N THR A 135 -14.61 9.68 -5.57
CA THR A 135 -15.87 9.21 -6.16
C THR A 135 -16.81 8.66 -5.09
N GLU A 136 -16.27 7.94 -4.11
CA GLU A 136 -17.04 7.42 -2.99
C GLU A 136 -17.51 8.48 -1.98
N ALA A 137 -16.72 9.55 -1.80
CA ALA A 137 -17.12 10.66 -0.93
C ALA A 137 -18.29 11.51 -1.50
N ARG A 138 -18.60 11.34 -2.77
CA ARG A 138 -19.69 12.06 -3.46
C ARG A 138 -20.97 11.22 -3.62
N ALA A 139 -20.95 9.93 -3.34
CA ALA A 139 -22.10 9.02 -3.37
C ALA A 139 -22.67 8.79 -1.97
#